data_8a185560a196acd6cfa6dac17097ddd6
#
_entry.id   8a185560a196acd6cfa6dac17097ddd6
#
_cell.length_a   1.000
_cell.length_b   1.000
_cell.length_c   1.000
_cell.angle_alpha   90.00
_cell.angle_beta   90.00
_cell.angle_gamma   90.00
#
_symmetry.space_group_name_H-M   'P 1'
#
loop_
_entity.id
_entity.type
_entity.pdbx_description
1 polymer ?
#
loop_
_entity_poly.entity_id
_entity_poly.type
_entity_poly.pdbx_seq_one_letter_code
_entity_poly.pdbx_strand_id
1 'polypeptide(L)'
;INAKIINHPFAHQLILNSGFTFIKSIGRPQIERVHYFDQKEMFKLLNLDPTLYTKSKIKPQKLNVVLVIVESLSSEYLSPKITPFLTDLSKKGVLFNPAYANGRRSVEGLAALLSGIPSLMEESFINSEFATNDFVGLGTLLKTQGYQTSFFHGAQNGSMRFDSFTKAAGFDQYFGKNEFNDNTQDDEAWGIYDDPFLNFACGKMSDFKSPFSSVIFTLTSHVPYHLPLDFKQKIENSDLKNEVSILKSINYTDEAL
;
A
#
# COMPACT_ATOMS: atom_id res chain seq x y z
N ILE A 1 -10.99 8.83 -28.85
CA ILE A 1 -11.94 9.45 -27.90
C ILE A 1 -11.22 9.44 -26.56
N ASN A 2 -11.01 10.61 -25.98
CA ASN A 2 -10.27 10.75 -24.73
C ASN A 2 -11.25 10.64 -23.56
N ALA A 3 -11.20 9.51 -22.81
CA ALA A 3 -12.07 9.25 -21.69
C ALA A 3 -11.98 10.32 -20.56
N LYS A 4 -10.92 11.14 -20.57
CA LYS A 4 -10.74 12.27 -19.64
C LYS A 4 -11.79 13.38 -19.76
N ILE A 5 -12.64 13.35 -20.78
CA ILE A 5 -13.67 14.40 -21.02
C ILE A 5 -14.95 14.16 -20.21
N ILE A 6 -15.12 12.99 -19.59
CA ILE A 6 -16.35 12.63 -18.90
C ILE A 6 -16.09 12.54 -17.40
N ASN A 7 -16.68 13.46 -16.65
CA ASN A 7 -16.55 13.56 -15.18
C ASN A 7 -17.43 12.54 -14.43
N HIS A 8 -17.54 11.28 -14.91
CA HIS A 8 -18.29 10.24 -14.24
C HIS A 8 -17.49 8.92 -14.20
N PRO A 9 -17.10 8.42 -13.02
CA PRO A 9 -16.21 7.26 -12.88
C PRO A 9 -16.68 6.01 -13.62
N PHE A 10 -18.00 5.72 -13.60
CA PHE A 10 -18.57 4.55 -14.30
C PHE A 10 -18.64 4.71 -15.82
N ALA A 11 -18.77 5.95 -16.31
CA ALA A 11 -18.85 6.19 -17.76
C ALA A 11 -17.48 5.97 -18.45
N HIS A 12 -16.37 6.10 -17.73
CA HIS A 12 -15.04 5.75 -18.22
C HIS A 12 -14.93 4.26 -18.60
N GLN A 13 -15.53 3.38 -17.84
CA GLN A 13 -15.52 1.93 -18.09
C GLN A 13 -16.39 1.53 -19.30
N LEU A 14 -17.49 2.27 -19.52
CA LEU A 14 -18.40 2.03 -20.64
C LEU A 14 -17.82 2.51 -21.99
N ILE A 15 -16.96 3.54 -21.97
CA ILE A 15 -16.35 4.11 -23.19
C ILE A 15 -15.20 3.24 -23.71
N LEU A 16 -14.50 2.55 -22.83
CA LEU A 16 -13.45 1.61 -23.19
C LEU A 16 -14.09 0.22 -23.39
N ASN A 17 -14.72 0.01 -24.55
CA ASN A 17 -15.22 -1.30 -24.88
C ASN A 17 -14.10 -2.35 -24.91
N SER A 18 -14.41 -3.58 -24.54
CA SER A 18 -13.43 -4.66 -24.39
C SER A 18 -12.61 -4.90 -25.68
N GLY A 19 -13.23 -4.75 -26.86
CA GLY A 19 -12.56 -4.89 -28.14
C GLY A 19 -11.51 -3.82 -28.39
N PHE A 20 -11.81 -2.56 -28.09
CA PHE A 20 -10.83 -1.48 -28.19
C PHE A 20 -9.67 -1.66 -27.22
N THR A 21 -9.96 -2.05 -25.99
CA THR A 21 -8.93 -2.28 -24.97
C THR A 21 -8.04 -3.47 -25.35
N PHE A 22 -8.63 -4.53 -25.91
CA PHE A 22 -7.89 -5.69 -26.45
C PHE A 22 -6.96 -5.28 -27.60
N ILE A 23 -7.47 -4.57 -28.61
CA ILE A 23 -6.65 -4.10 -29.74
C ILE A 23 -5.51 -3.20 -29.25
N LYS A 24 -5.77 -2.31 -28.29
CA LYS A 24 -4.74 -1.43 -27.69
C LYS A 24 -3.73 -2.19 -26.82
N SER A 25 -4.04 -3.40 -26.36
CA SER A 25 -3.09 -4.23 -25.62
C SER A 25 -2.14 -5.03 -26.53
N ILE A 26 -2.48 -5.17 -27.82
CA ILE A 26 -1.61 -5.83 -28.80
C ILE A 26 -0.39 -4.91 -29.06
N GLY A 27 0.80 -5.47 -28.89
CA GLY A 27 2.05 -4.74 -29.14
C GLY A 27 2.44 -3.75 -28.03
N ARG A 28 1.90 -3.90 -26.81
CA ARG A 28 2.42 -3.12 -25.67
C ARG A 28 3.90 -3.40 -25.46
N PRO A 29 4.71 -2.37 -25.20
CA PRO A 29 6.11 -2.57 -24.97
C PRO A 29 6.33 -3.45 -23.74
N GLN A 30 7.28 -4.37 -23.86
CA GLN A 30 7.75 -5.18 -22.74
C GLN A 30 9.06 -4.59 -22.22
N ILE A 31 9.25 -4.69 -20.90
CA ILE A 31 10.53 -4.35 -20.30
C ILE A 31 11.53 -5.39 -20.74
N GLU A 32 12.50 -4.97 -21.54
CA GLU A 32 13.60 -5.85 -21.97
C GLU A 32 14.48 -6.21 -20.79
N ARG A 33 14.88 -7.50 -20.71
CA ARG A 33 15.86 -7.95 -19.74
C ARG A 33 17.25 -7.63 -20.25
N VAL A 34 17.78 -6.48 -19.88
CA VAL A 34 19.13 -6.05 -20.23
C VAL A 34 20.06 -6.36 -19.07
N HIS A 35 21.14 -7.08 -19.34
CA HIS A 35 22.21 -7.33 -18.37
C HIS A 35 23.35 -6.34 -18.61
N TYR A 36 23.36 -5.23 -17.88
CA TYR A 36 24.39 -4.19 -17.98
C TYR A 36 25.68 -4.62 -17.24
N PHE A 37 25.55 -5.35 -16.14
CA PHE A 37 26.64 -5.76 -15.25
C PHE A 37 26.42 -7.19 -14.76
N ASP A 38 27.50 -7.91 -14.51
CA ASP A 38 27.39 -9.13 -13.71
C ASP A 38 27.16 -8.79 -12.23
N GLN A 39 26.72 -9.78 -11.46
CA GLN A 39 26.36 -9.57 -10.05
C GLN A 39 27.57 -9.08 -9.22
N LYS A 40 28.77 -9.54 -9.49
CA LYS A 40 29.98 -9.16 -8.75
C LYS A 40 30.36 -7.70 -9.03
N GLU A 41 30.26 -7.29 -10.28
CA GLU A 41 30.49 -5.92 -10.70
C GLU A 41 29.44 -4.97 -10.12
N MET A 42 28.16 -5.37 -10.12
CA MET A 42 27.07 -4.64 -9.51
C MET A 42 27.33 -4.40 -8.01
N PHE A 43 27.71 -5.42 -7.24
CA PHE A 43 28.02 -5.27 -5.82
C PHE A 43 29.16 -4.27 -5.59
N LYS A 44 30.20 -4.33 -6.44
CA LYS A 44 31.33 -3.40 -6.37
C LYS A 44 30.90 -1.96 -6.66
N LEU A 45 30.13 -1.74 -7.74
CA LEU A 45 29.66 -0.40 -8.13
C LEU A 45 28.73 0.23 -7.10
N LEU A 46 27.85 -0.57 -6.51
CA LEU A 46 26.91 -0.10 -5.50
C LEU A 46 27.49 -0.09 -4.08
N ASN A 47 28.75 -0.48 -3.91
CA ASN A 47 29.40 -0.62 -2.61
C ASN A 47 28.59 -1.48 -1.62
N LEU A 48 27.97 -2.55 -2.12
CA LEU A 48 27.17 -3.48 -1.34
C LEU A 48 28.03 -4.60 -0.79
N ASP A 49 27.77 -4.99 0.46
CA ASP A 49 28.40 -6.15 1.07
C ASP A 49 27.70 -7.44 0.56
N PRO A 50 28.42 -8.30 -0.21
CA PRO A 50 27.85 -9.55 -0.70
C PRO A 50 27.38 -10.48 0.43
N THR A 51 27.91 -10.34 1.65
CA THR A 51 27.55 -11.21 2.79
C THR A 51 26.14 -10.98 3.27
N LEU A 52 25.56 -9.80 3.03
CA LEU A 52 24.17 -9.49 3.32
C LEU A 52 23.18 -10.36 2.51
N TYR A 53 23.64 -10.90 1.39
CA TYR A 53 22.84 -11.74 0.48
C TYR A 53 23.18 -13.24 0.61
N THR A 54 24.04 -13.62 1.56
CA THR A 54 24.34 -15.02 1.83
C THR A 54 23.20 -15.65 2.63
N LYS A 55 22.96 -16.95 2.38
CA LYS A 55 21.95 -17.69 3.12
C LYS A 55 22.26 -17.66 4.61
N SER A 56 21.31 -17.17 5.40
CA SER A 56 21.40 -17.23 6.85
C SER A 56 21.59 -18.68 7.32
N LYS A 57 22.45 -18.88 8.31
CA LYS A 57 22.60 -20.18 9.00
C LYS A 57 21.46 -20.45 9.98
N ILE A 58 20.64 -19.43 10.27
CA ILE A 58 19.49 -19.53 11.16
C ILE A 58 18.35 -20.23 10.41
N LYS A 59 17.80 -21.26 11.01
CA LYS A 59 16.61 -21.94 10.46
C LYS A 59 15.44 -20.92 10.39
N PRO A 60 14.84 -20.69 9.22
CA PRO A 60 13.74 -19.74 9.12
C PRO A 60 12.55 -20.21 9.93
N GLN A 61 11.95 -19.27 10.65
CA GLN A 61 10.66 -19.48 11.34
C GLN A 61 9.56 -18.89 10.47
N LYS A 62 8.49 -19.66 10.29
CA LYS A 62 7.32 -19.21 9.55
C LYS A 62 6.35 -18.48 10.48
N LEU A 63 6.66 -17.23 10.80
CA LEU A 63 5.81 -16.35 11.57
C LEU A 63 4.73 -15.73 10.70
N ASN A 64 3.57 -15.41 11.28
CA ASN A 64 2.62 -14.53 10.62
C ASN A 64 3.22 -13.13 10.49
N VAL A 65 2.97 -12.46 9.36
CA VAL A 65 3.51 -11.13 9.07
C VAL A 65 2.36 -10.20 8.70
N VAL A 66 2.29 -9.06 9.39
CA VAL A 66 1.39 -7.97 9.04
C VAL A 66 2.24 -6.75 8.69
N LEU A 67 2.10 -6.27 7.45
CA LEU A 67 2.74 -5.06 6.96
C LEU A 67 1.70 -3.95 6.92
N VAL A 68 1.83 -2.95 7.80
CA VAL A 68 0.95 -1.78 7.80
C VAL A 68 1.64 -0.64 7.06
N ILE A 69 1.03 -0.17 5.99
CA ILE A 69 1.45 1.00 5.22
C ILE A 69 0.55 2.14 5.67
N VAL A 70 1.12 3.11 6.39
CA VAL A 70 0.37 4.26 6.88
C VAL A 70 0.45 5.39 5.86
N GLU A 71 -0.71 5.78 5.31
CA GLU A 71 -0.81 6.87 4.32
C GLU A 71 -0.27 8.18 4.90
N SER A 72 0.47 8.92 4.09
CA SER A 72 1.00 10.26 4.39
C SER A 72 1.89 10.36 5.65
N LEU A 73 2.29 9.25 6.27
CA LEU A 73 3.14 9.27 7.46
C LEU A 73 4.57 9.69 7.11
N SER A 74 5.07 10.70 7.79
CA SER A 74 6.47 11.15 7.75
C SER A 74 7.11 11.04 9.13
N SER A 75 8.44 10.89 9.17
CA SER A 75 9.18 10.87 10.43
C SER A 75 9.01 12.14 11.26
N GLU A 76 8.70 13.27 10.64
CA GLU A 76 8.41 14.55 11.32
C GLU A 76 7.13 14.51 12.16
N TYR A 77 6.21 13.58 11.86
CA TYR A 77 4.95 13.41 12.60
C TYR A 77 5.06 12.43 13.77
N LEU A 78 6.18 11.72 13.88
CA LEU A 78 6.43 10.81 15.00
C LEU A 78 6.74 11.60 16.27
N SER A 79 5.73 11.83 17.08
CA SER A 79 5.83 12.56 18.33
C SER A 79 4.77 12.10 19.33
N PRO A 80 5.02 12.23 20.66
CA PRO A 80 4.03 11.88 21.68
C PRO A 80 2.71 12.66 21.56
N LYS A 81 2.72 13.82 20.89
CA LYS A 81 1.53 14.64 20.67
C LYS A 81 0.70 14.15 19.49
N ILE A 82 1.34 13.85 18.36
CA ILE A 82 0.64 13.54 17.10
C ILE A 82 0.42 12.03 16.96
N THR A 83 1.43 11.22 17.26
CA THR A 83 1.41 9.77 17.11
C THR A 83 1.86 9.07 18.39
N PRO A 84 1.09 9.19 19.48
CA PRO A 84 1.46 8.60 20.78
C PRO A 84 1.64 7.08 20.71
N PHE A 85 0.76 6.36 19.99
CA PHE A 85 0.85 4.90 19.85
C PHE A 85 2.11 4.49 19.08
N LEU A 86 2.35 5.03 17.88
CA LEU A 86 3.55 4.72 17.08
C LEU A 86 4.83 5.14 17.79
N THR A 87 4.81 6.27 18.51
CA THR A 87 5.95 6.72 19.32
C THR A 87 6.27 5.73 20.44
N ASP A 88 5.26 5.14 21.09
CA ASP A 88 5.47 4.13 22.12
C ASP A 88 5.87 2.77 21.52
N LEU A 89 5.25 2.39 20.40
CA LEU A 89 5.59 1.17 19.66
C LEU A 89 7.04 1.19 19.18
N SER A 90 7.55 2.34 18.74
CA SER A 90 8.94 2.49 18.29
C SER A 90 9.98 2.16 19.36
N LYS A 91 9.61 2.29 20.65
CA LYS A 91 10.47 1.93 21.80
C LYS A 91 10.46 0.43 22.10
N LYS A 92 9.44 -0.30 21.60
CA LYS A 92 9.24 -1.75 21.83
C LYS A 92 9.76 -2.59 20.67
N GLY A 93 10.11 -1.97 19.55
CA GLY A 93 10.56 -2.61 18.33
C GLY A 93 11.88 -2.06 17.81
N VAL A 94 12.10 -2.19 16.51
CA VAL A 94 13.25 -1.62 15.80
C VAL A 94 12.78 -0.46 14.94
N LEU A 95 13.25 0.74 15.25
CA LEU A 95 13.01 1.93 14.44
C LEU A 95 14.17 2.10 13.44
N PHE A 96 13.84 2.07 12.13
CA PHE A 96 14.81 2.35 11.08
C PHE A 96 14.87 3.86 10.83
N ASN A 97 15.98 4.47 11.19
CA ASN A 97 16.23 5.89 11.02
C ASN A 97 17.66 6.10 10.50
N PRO A 98 17.89 6.71 9.32
CA PRO A 98 16.90 7.28 8.41
C PRO A 98 16.26 6.25 7.47
N ALA A 99 14.98 6.47 7.14
CA ALA A 99 14.25 5.69 6.15
C ALA A 99 13.64 6.63 5.10
N TYR A 100 13.67 6.21 3.83
CA TYR A 100 13.21 7.03 2.71
C TYR A 100 12.21 6.25 1.85
N ALA A 101 11.10 6.88 1.52
CA ALA A 101 10.14 6.32 0.59
C ALA A 101 10.68 6.37 -0.85
N ASN A 102 10.47 5.30 -1.60
CA ASN A 102 10.76 5.26 -3.03
C ASN A 102 9.50 5.63 -3.81
N GLY A 103 9.25 6.91 -3.95
CA GLY A 103 8.09 7.49 -4.61
C GLY A 103 7.43 8.58 -3.77
N ARG A 104 6.82 9.55 -4.43
CA ARG A 104 6.11 10.67 -3.78
C ARG A 104 4.62 10.41 -3.65
N ARG A 105 4.09 9.48 -4.43
CA ARG A 105 2.68 9.08 -4.44
C ARG A 105 2.55 7.65 -3.98
N SER A 106 1.44 7.33 -3.33
CA SER A 106 1.14 5.99 -2.81
C SER A 106 1.24 4.91 -3.89
N VAL A 107 0.76 5.20 -5.09
CA VAL A 107 0.82 4.31 -6.27
C VAL A 107 2.26 3.99 -6.72
N GLU A 108 3.22 4.86 -6.43
CA GLU A 108 4.65 4.64 -6.68
C GLU A 108 5.29 3.83 -5.55
N GLY A 109 5.03 4.24 -4.31
CA GLY A 109 5.54 3.59 -3.11
C GLY A 109 5.10 2.13 -3.01
N LEU A 110 3.85 1.84 -3.38
CA LEU A 110 3.30 0.49 -3.32
C LEU A 110 4.01 -0.47 -4.29
N ALA A 111 4.28 -0.02 -5.53
CA ALA A 111 5.03 -0.81 -6.51
C ALA A 111 6.46 -1.10 -6.03
N ALA A 112 7.13 -0.11 -5.45
CA ALA A 112 8.46 -0.27 -4.89
C ALA A 112 8.46 -1.25 -3.71
N LEU A 113 7.51 -1.12 -2.80
CA LEU A 113 7.44 -1.92 -1.57
C LEU A 113 7.06 -3.38 -1.83
N LEU A 114 6.06 -3.63 -2.70
CA LEU A 114 5.52 -4.97 -2.91
C LEU A 114 6.16 -5.73 -4.07
N SER A 115 6.97 -5.07 -4.90
CA SER A 115 7.58 -5.70 -6.08
C SER A 115 9.04 -5.28 -6.33
N GLY A 116 9.60 -4.41 -5.49
CA GLY A 116 10.96 -3.91 -5.69
C GLY A 116 11.14 -3.06 -6.97
N ILE A 117 10.04 -2.56 -7.55
CA ILE A 117 10.07 -1.75 -8.77
C ILE A 117 10.20 -0.28 -8.38
N PRO A 118 11.37 0.36 -8.62
CA PRO A 118 11.59 1.73 -8.21
C PRO A 118 10.79 2.73 -9.05
N SER A 119 10.47 3.89 -8.46
CA SER A 119 9.81 5.00 -9.15
C SER A 119 10.82 5.79 -9.99
N LEU A 120 11.12 5.30 -11.20
CA LEU A 120 12.06 5.91 -12.13
C LEU A 120 11.39 6.53 -13.37
N MET A 121 10.08 6.40 -13.51
CA MET A 121 9.30 6.91 -14.63
C MET A 121 8.46 8.12 -14.19
N GLU A 122 8.06 8.97 -15.13
CA GLU A 122 7.11 10.06 -14.86
C GLU A 122 5.75 9.52 -14.42
N GLU A 123 5.28 8.44 -15.04
CA GLU A 123 4.09 7.74 -14.63
C GLU A 123 4.45 6.56 -13.73
N SER A 124 3.61 6.30 -12.71
CA SER A 124 3.80 5.15 -11.83
C SER A 124 3.72 3.83 -12.61
N PHE A 125 4.50 2.83 -12.23
CA PHE A 125 4.46 1.51 -12.85
C PHE A 125 3.02 0.95 -12.94
N ILE A 126 2.24 1.07 -11.88
CA ILE A 126 0.85 0.57 -11.80
C ILE A 126 -0.05 1.17 -12.87
N ASN A 127 0.17 2.43 -13.25
CA ASN A 127 -0.62 3.14 -14.26
C ASN A 127 -0.01 3.11 -15.65
N SER A 128 1.25 2.71 -15.76
CA SER A 128 2.00 2.72 -17.02
C SER A 128 1.55 1.62 -17.97
N GLU A 129 2.06 1.67 -19.19
CA GLU A 129 1.89 0.63 -20.19
C GLU A 129 2.59 -0.69 -19.81
N PHE A 130 3.55 -0.65 -18.87
CA PHE A 130 4.27 -1.79 -18.35
C PHE A 130 3.55 -2.53 -17.21
N ALA A 131 2.42 -2.03 -16.71
CA ALA A 131 1.67 -2.61 -15.60
C ALA A 131 1.21 -4.07 -15.84
N THR A 132 1.19 -4.50 -17.11
CA THR A 132 0.82 -5.86 -17.52
C THR A 132 2.01 -6.76 -17.80
N ASN A 133 3.25 -6.27 -17.59
CA ASN A 133 4.44 -7.11 -17.72
C ASN A 133 4.54 -8.09 -16.56
N ASP A 134 5.16 -9.24 -16.82
CA ASP A 134 5.43 -10.22 -15.78
C ASP A 134 6.51 -9.70 -14.81
N PHE A 135 6.21 -9.74 -13.55
CA PHE A 135 7.14 -9.42 -12.46
C PHE A 135 6.89 -10.33 -11.26
N VAL A 136 7.88 -10.40 -10.38
CA VAL A 136 7.77 -11.18 -9.15
C VAL A 136 7.49 -10.23 -8.00
N GLY A 137 6.30 -10.35 -7.42
CA GLY A 137 5.91 -9.57 -6.24
C GLY A 137 6.06 -10.35 -4.93
N LEU A 138 5.90 -9.63 -3.83
CA LEU A 138 5.99 -10.18 -2.47
C LEU A 138 5.02 -11.34 -2.25
N GLY A 139 3.78 -11.21 -2.74
CA GLY A 139 2.78 -12.28 -2.66
C GLY A 139 3.26 -13.55 -3.35
N THR A 140 3.82 -13.46 -4.57
CA THR A 140 4.38 -14.60 -5.30
C THR A 140 5.48 -15.31 -4.49
N LEU A 141 6.43 -14.53 -3.93
CA LEU A 141 7.53 -15.08 -3.14
C LEU A 141 7.04 -15.81 -1.88
N LEU A 142 6.11 -15.20 -1.16
CA LEU A 142 5.59 -15.76 0.08
C LEU A 142 4.73 -17.00 -0.16
N LYS A 143 3.96 -17.05 -1.23
CA LYS A 143 3.20 -18.25 -1.64
C LYS A 143 4.10 -19.46 -1.88
N THR A 144 5.28 -19.27 -2.49
CA THR A 144 6.25 -20.38 -2.65
C THR A 144 6.74 -20.93 -1.33
N GLN A 145 6.61 -20.17 -0.24
CA GLN A 145 6.93 -20.57 1.12
C GLN A 145 5.72 -21.10 1.91
N GLY A 146 4.55 -21.20 1.27
CA GLY A 146 3.31 -21.71 1.84
C GLY A 146 2.52 -20.70 2.68
N TYR A 147 2.74 -19.41 2.49
CA TYR A 147 1.94 -18.37 3.14
C TYR A 147 0.61 -18.17 2.41
N GLN A 148 -0.45 -17.96 3.18
CA GLN A 148 -1.68 -17.33 2.71
C GLN A 148 -1.43 -15.83 2.66
N THR A 149 -1.75 -15.16 1.53
CA THR A 149 -1.42 -13.75 1.33
C THR A 149 -2.67 -12.91 1.08
N SER A 150 -2.74 -11.74 1.70
CA SER A 150 -3.89 -10.84 1.57
C SER A 150 -3.47 -9.37 1.55
N PHE A 151 -4.27 -8.55 0.88
CA PHE A 151 -4.11 -7.10 0.84
C PHE A 151 -5.42 -6.42 1.22
N PHE A 152 -5.33 -5.45 2.13
CA PHE A 152 -6.45 -4.69 2.67
C PHE A 152 -6.30 -3.20 2.35
N HIS A 153 -7.33 -2.58 1.79
CA HIS A 153 -7.35 -1.14 1.53
C HIS A 153 -8.81 -0.65 1.46
N GLY A 154 -9.23 0.20 2.39
CA GLY A 154 -10.63 0.62 2.56
C GLY A 154 -11.26 1.40 1.41
N ALA A 155 -10.52 1.72 0.35
CA ALA A 155 -11.03 2.38 -0.83
C ALA A 155 -11.94 1.48 -1.67
N GLN A 156 -12.70 2.12 -2.59
CA GLN A 156 -13.48 1.41 -3.61
C GLN A 156 -12.59 0.45 -4.39
N ASN A 157 -13.05 -0.79 -4.58
CA ASN A 157 -12.32 -1.79 -5.37
C ASN A 157 -12.07 -1.26 -6.79
N GLY A 158 -10.85 -1.45 -7.31
CA GLY A 158 -10.39 -0.86 -8.56
C GLY A 158 -9.79 0.55 -8.44
N SER A 159 -9.92 1.21 -7.28
CA SER A 159 -9.27 2.49 -7.01
C SER A 159 -7.76 2.37 -7.18
N MET A 160 -7.15 3.31 -7.92
CA MET A 160 -5.73 3.33 -8.24
C MET A 160 -5.17 2.00 -8.80
N ARG A 161 -6.04 1.09 -9.25
CA ARG A 161 -5.71 -0.27 -9.75
C ARG A 161 -4.99 -1.16 -8.75
N PHE A 162 -5.14 -0.91 -7.46
CA PHE A 162 -4.44 -1.68 -6.43
C PHE A 162 -4.89 -3.14 -6.38
N ASP A 163 -6.15 -3.43 -6.61
CA ASP A 163 -6.69 -4.78 -6.74
C ASP A 163 -5.99 -5.59 -7.86
N SER A 164 -5.88 -4.99 -9.03
CA SER A 164 -5.22 -5.62 -10.18
C SER A 164 -3.72 -5.77 -9.97
N PHE A 165 -3.06 -4.76 -9.42
CA PHE A 165 -1.63 -4.79 -9.13
C PHE A 165 -1.27 -5.82 -8.07
N THR A 166 -1.99 -5.87 -6.95
CA THR A 166 -1.71 -6.82 -5.86
C THR A 166 -1.96 -8.26 -6.30
N LYS A 167 -2.97 -8.48 -7.16
CA LYS A 167 -3.20 -9.78 -7.81
C LYS A 167 -2.00 -10.17 -8.70
N ALA A 168 -1.48 -9.24 -9.51
CA ALA A 168 -0.28 -9.47 -10.33
C ALA A 168 0.97 -9.68 -9.47
N ALA A 169 1.08 -9.00 -8.32
CA ALA A 169 2.14 -9.21 -7.33
C ALA A 169 1.99 -10.54 -6.54
N GLY A 170 0.96 -11.32 -6.84
CA GLY A 170 0.77 -12.68 -6.34
C GLY A 170 -0.04 -12.80 -5.05
N PHE A 171 -0.71 -11.76 -4.57
CA PHE A 171 -1.60 -11.86 -3.41
C PHE A 171 -2.83 -12.71 -3.73
N ASP A 172 -3.25 -13.56 -2.78
CA ASP A 172 -4.39 -14.45 -2.94
C ASP A 172 -5.72 -13.72 -2.83
N GLN A 173 -5.80 -12.75 -1.92
CA GLN A 173 -7.04 -12.06 -1.55
C GLN A 173 -6.83 -10.55 -1.52
N TYR A 174 -7.84 -9.84 -1.98
CA TYR A 174 -7.97 -8.38 -1.84
C TYR A 174 -9.25 -8.09 -1.06
N PHE A 175 -9.14 -7.24 -0.05
CA PHE A 175 -10.26 -6.77 0.76
C PHE A 175 -10.33 -5.24 0.65
N GLY A 176 -11.39 -4.77 0.01
CA GLY A 176 -11.67 -3.35 -0.14
C GLY A 176 -13.01 -2.96 0.47
N LYS A 177 -13.54 -1.84 0.02
CA LYS A 177 -14.84 -1.33 0.44
C LYS A 177 -15.97 -2.32 0.15
N ASN A 178 -15.89 -3.07 -0.96
CA ASN A 178 -16.92 -4.05 -1.30
C ASN A 178 -17.01 -5.20 -0.29
N GLU A 179 -15.87 -5.68 0.21
CA GLU A 179 -15.79 -6.77 1.18
C GLU A 179 -16.11 -6.30 2.61
N PHE A 180 -15.90 -5.01 2.90
CA PHE A 180 -16.35 -4.38 4.15
C PHE A 180 -17.88 -4.28 4.21
N ASN A 181 -18.49 -3.88 3.10
CA ASN A 181 -19.93 -3.89 2.88
C ASN A 181 -20.77 -3.07 3.87
N ASP A 182 -20.20 -2.00 4.43
CA ASP A 182 -20.92 -1.01 5.24
C ASP A 182 -20.54 0.42 4.82
N ASN A 183 -21.45 1.10 4.14
CA ASN A 183 -21.22 2.47 3.65
C ASN A 183 -21.44 3.55 4.72
N THR A 184 -21.90 3.22 5.91
CA THR A 184 -22.07 4.21 6.99
C THR A 184 -20.74 4.69 7.56
N GLN A 185 -19.68 3.96 7.31
CA GLN A 185 -18.30 4.25 7.75
C GLN A 185 -17.42 4.88 6.65
N ASP A 186 -18.06 5.37 5.58
CA ASP A 186 -17.39 5.98 4.43
C ASP A 186 -17.07 7.45 4.69
N ASP A 187 -15.90 7.91 4.26
CA ASP A 187 -15.45 9.30 4.37
C ASP A 187 -16.01 10.21 3.27
N GLU A 188 -16.86 9.65 2.37
CA GLU A 188 -17.46 10.32 1.21
C GLU A 188 -16.45 10.83 0.15
N ALA A 189 -15.17 10.50 0.31
CA ALA A 189 -14.11 10.92 -0.61
C ALA A 189 -13.34 9.73 -1.18
N TRP A 190 -12.80 8.91 -0.31
CA TRP A 190 -11.93 7.80 -0.71
C TRP A 190 -12.48 6.43 -0.34
N GLY A 191 -13.08 6.29 0.83
CA GLY A 191 -13.64 5.03 1.31
C GLY A 191 -13.85 4.95 2.81
N ILE A 192 -13.62 3.78 3.37
CA ILE A 192 -13.90 3.48 4.77
C ILE A 192 -12.83 4.09 5.68
N TYR A 193 -13.27 4.74 6.77
CA TYR A 193 -12.35 5.23 7.81
C TYR A 193 -11.45 4.15 8.36
N ASP A 194 -10.23 4.52 8.77
CA ASP A 194 -9.20 3.55 9.19
C ASP A 194 -9.61 2.70 10.40
N ASP A 195 -10.21 3.26 11.45
CA ASP A 195 -10.58 2.51 12.64
C ASP A 195 -11.54 1.34 12.34
N PRO A 196 -12.72 1.54 11.75
CA PRO A 196 -13.61 0.43 11.41
C PRO A 196 -12.96 -0.53 10.39
N PHE A 197 -12.14 -0.04 9.45
CA PHE A 197 -11.51 -0.89 8.47
C PHE A 197 -10.36 -1.75 9.05
N LEU A 198 -9.58 -1.23 9.97
CA LEU A 198 -8.55 -1.99 10.69
C LEU A 198 -9.19 -3.08 11.56
N ASN A 199 -10.28 -2.77 12.25
CA ASN A 199 -11.05 -3.76 13.00
C ASN A 199 -11.58 -4.89 12.10
N PHE A 200 -12.10 -4.56 10.92
CA PHE A 200 -12.50 -5.53 9.91
C PHE A 200 -11.32 -6.39 9.44
N ALA A 201 -10.17 -5.76 9.15
CA ALA A 201 -8.97 -6.48 8.73
C ALA A 201 -8.48 -7.45 9.81
N CYS A 202 -8.46 -7.03 11.08
CA CYS A 202 -8.13 -7.89 12.21
C CYS A 202 -9.08 -9.07 12.34
N GLY A 203 -10.39 -8.84 12.19
CA GLY A 203 -11.40 -9.90 12.17
C GLY A 203 -11.15 -10.92 11.05
N LYS A 204 -10.87 -10.47 9.83
CA LYS A 204 -10.54 -11.36 8.72
C LYS A 204 -9.26 -12.15 8.94
N MET A 205 -8.22 -11.51 9.45
CA MET A 205 -6.92 -12.16 9.71
C MET A 205 -7.01 -13.21 10.82
N SER A 206 -7.94 -13.07 11.77
CA SER A 206 -8.15 -14.08 12.83
C SER A 206 -8.62 -15.44 12.29
N ASP A 207 -9.25 -15.45 11.11
CA ASP A 207 -9.73 -16.65 10.44
C ASP A 207 -8.67 -17.31 9.53
N PHE A 208 -7.51 -16.64 9.33
CA PHE A 208 -6.49 -17.13 8.41
C PHE A 208 -5.69 -18.29 8.98
N LYS A 209 -5.33 -19.21 8.11
CA LYS A 209 -4.41 -20.31 8.46
C LYS A 209 -2.97 -19.82 8.50
N SER A 210 -2.25 -20.14 9.56
CA SER A 210 -0.81 -19.85 9.66
C SER A 210 0.03 -20.78 8.78
N PRO A 211 1.12 -20.28 8.14
CA PRO A 211 1.54 -18.89 8.17
C PRO A 211 0.75 -18.02 7.18
N PHE A 212 0.45 -16.81 7.57
CA PHE A 212 -0.13 -15.81 6.67
C PHE A 212 0.74 -14.55 6.60
N SER A 213 0.60 -13.81 5.49
CA SER A 213 1.14 -12.47 5.34
C SER A 213 0.07 -11.53 4.79
N SER A 214 -0.24 -10.50 5.56
CA SER A 214 -1.24 -9.50 5.22
C SER A 214 -0.60 -8.14 5.07
N VAL A 215 -1.00 -7.40 4.05
CA VAL A 215 -0.66 -5.99 3.87
C VAL A 215 -1.92 -5.17 4.12
N ILE A 216 -1.82 -4.16 4.97
CA ILE A 216 -2.90 -3.21 5.22
C ILE A 216 -2.40 -1.84 4.80
N PHE A 217 -3.18 -1.14 3.97
CA PHE A 217 -2.88 0.21 3.56
C PHE A 217 -3.99 1.14 4.06
N THR A 218 -3.64 2.08 4.95
CA THR A 218 -4.58 3.03 5.56
C THR A 218 -5.01 4.11 4.57
N LEU A 219 -6.02 4.88 4.90
CA LEU A 219 -6.69 5.77 3.96
C LEU A 219 -6.98 7.16 4.54
N THR A 220 -7.38 7.27 5.81
CA THR A 220 -8.01 8.48 6.37
C THR A 220 -7.08 9.70 6.38
N SER A 221 -5.76 9.49 6.44
CA SER A 221 -4.77 10.57 6.36
C SER A 221 -4.47 11.07 4.94
N HIS A 222 -5.30 10.70 3.95
CA HIS A 222 -5.27 11.27 2.60
C HIS A 222 -6.10 12.57 2.52
N VAL A 223 -5.68 13.51 1.65
CA VAL A 223 -6.47 14.71 1.36
C VAL A 223 -7.86 14.32 0.82
N PRO A 224 -8.97 14.88 1.26
CA PRO A 224 -9.16 16.13 2.02
C PRO A 224 -9.16 16.00 3.56
N TYR A 225 -8.67 14.87 4.12
CA TYR A 225 -8.52 14.66 5.57
C TYR A 225 -9.86 14.63 6.32
N HIS A 226 -10.85 13.96 5.75
CA HIS A 226 -12.12 13.78 6.40
C HIS A 226 -11.97 12.91 7.65
N LEU A 227 -12.68 13.30 8.71
CA LEU A 227 -12.65 12.60 9.99
C LEU A 227 -14.09 12.29 10.44
N PRO A 228 -14.31 11.19 11.17
CA PRO A 228 -15.59 10.91 11.81
C PRO A 228 -16.04 12.04 12.74
N LEU A 229 -17.35 12.22 12.89
CA LEU A 229 -17.93 13.33 13.67
C LEU A 229 -17.57 13.24 15.16
N ASP A 230 -17.55 12.06 15.73
CA ASP A 230 -17.17 11.81 17.12
C ASP A 230 -15.70 12.16 17.36
N PHE A 231 -14.81 11.78 16.44
CA PHE A 231 -13.41 12.14 16.52
C PHE A 231 -13.18 13.65 16.35
N LYS A 232 -13.93 14.31 15.45
CA LYS A 232 -13.91 15.79 15.34
C LYS A 232 -14.26 16.45 16.68
N GLN A 233 -15.30 15.97 17.36
CA GLN A 233 -15.69 16.48 18.68
C GLN A 233 -14.62 16.25 19.75
N LYS A 234 -13.94 15.09 19.71
CA LYS A 234 -12.82 14.77 20.59
C LYS A 234 -11.66 15.75 20.39
N ILE A 235 -11.27 16.00 19.15
CA ILE A 235 -10.17 16.94 18.79
C ILE A 235 -10.46 18.37 19.25
N GLU A 236 -11.69 18.86 19.13
CA GLU A 236 -12.06 20.20 19.59
C GLU A 236 -11.82 20.45 21.08
N ASN A 237 -11.74 19.38 21.87
CA ASN A 237 -11.48 19.41 23.31
C ASN A 237 -10.06 18.96 23.68
N SER A 238 -9.14 18.90 22.71
CA SER A 238 -7.78 18.41 22.88
C SER A 238 -6.71 19.47 22.53
N ASP A 239 -5.46 19.14 22.81
CA ASP A 239 -4.28 19.94 22.43
C ASP A 239 -4.06 19.97 20.90
N LEU A 240 -4.78 19.15 20.16
CA LEU A 240 -4.73 19.10 18.70
C LEU A 240 -5.72 20.03 18.02
N LYS A 241 -6.56 20.74 18.78
CA LYS A 241 -7.60 21.61 18.24
C LYS A 241 -7.09 22.58 17.17
N ASN A 242 -5.95 23.20 17.41
CA ASN A 242 -5.36 24.20 16.52
C ASN A 242 -4.39 23.63 15.47
N GLU A 243 -4.20 22.31 15.44
CA GLU A 243 -3.33 21.67 14.44
C GLU A 243 -3.99 21.67 13.05
N VAL A 244 -3.14 21.56 12.01
CA VAL A 244 -3.62 21.42 10.63
C VAL A 244 -4.28 20.08 10.38
N SER A 245 -5.17 19.98 9.38
CA SER A 245 -6.03 18.82 9.14
C SER A 245 -5.25 17.51 8.97
N ILE A 246 -4.10 17.55 8.30
CA ILE A 246 -3.26 16.36 8.12
C ILE A 246 -2.78 15.79 9.46
N LEU A 247 -2.37 16.63 10.42
CA LEU A 247 -1.92 16.14 11.73
C LEU A 247 -3.06 15.52 12.54
N LYS A 248 -4.25 16.08 12.42
CA LYS A 248 -5.47 15.52 13.03
C LYS A 248 -5.82 14.16 12.44
N SER A 249 -5.71 14.02 11.12
CA SER A 249 -6.02 12.74 10.47
C SER A 249 -4.96 11.67 10.73
N ILE A 250 -3.69 12.04 10.80
CA ILE A 250 -2.60 11.13 11.23
C ILE A 250 -2.81 10.69 12.68
N ASN A 251 -3.23 11.59 13.57
CA ASN A 251 -3.54 11.22 14.95
C ASN A 251 -4.73 10.25 15.04
N TYR A 252 -5.76 10.42 14.20
CA TYR A 252 -6.84 9.47 14.09
C TYR A 252 -6.36 8.08 13.66
N THR A 253 -5.53 8.03 12.62
CA THR A 253 -4.95 6.75 12.15
C THR A 253 -4.04 6.12 13.21
N ASP A 254 -3.25 6.92 13.94
CA ASP A 254 -2.41 6.43 15.06
C ASP A 254 -3.25 5.81 16.19
N GLU A 255 -4.42 6.40 16.48
CA GLU A 255 -5.35 5.87 17.50
C GLU A 255 -6.06 4.59 17.02
N ALA A 256 -6.27 4.46 15.71
CA ALA A 256 -6.90 3.29 15.11
C ALA A 256 -5.96 2.07 15.03
N LEU A 257 -4.65 2.28 15.04
CA LEU A 257 -3.60 1.23 14.99
C LEU A 257 -3.42 0.53 16.33
#